data_08cb8376a144a4e77f3f7d54e370b3a4
#
_entry.id   08cb8376a144a4e77f3f7d54e370b3a4
#
_cell.length_a   1.000
_cell.length_b   1.000
_cell.length_c   1.000
_cell.angle_alpha   90.00
_cell.angle_beta   90.00
_cell.angle_gamma   90.00
#
_symmetry.space_group_name_H-M   'P 1'
#
loop_
_entity.id
_entity.type
_entity.pdbx_description
1 polymer ?
#
loop_
_entity_poly.entity_id
_entity_poly.type
_entity_poly.pdbx_seq_one_letter_code
_entity_poly.pdbx_strand_id
1 'polypeptide(L)'
;MSDIWWQTKGEGDAHLVLLHGWGLNAQVWDCITAELSSHFTLHLVDLPGYGRSRGFGAQTLAQMAQCVLAQAPEKAIWLGWSLGGLVASQIALQAPERVSALVTVASSPCFSARDAWPGIKPEVLAGFQHQLSEDFQRTVERFLALQTMGSDTARQDARLLKSAVLSLDMPSTEVLNGGLEILKTVDLREELQNLSLPFLRLYGHLDGLVPRKIVPLLDEMWPASESIIFPKAAHAPFVSHPQAFCDALLALKAKL
;
A
#
# COMPACT_ATOMS: atom_id res chain seq x y z
N MET A 1 -10.88 -23.67 4.73
CA MET A 1 -10.20 -22.74 3.82
C MET A 1 -9.94 -21.46 4.62
N SER A 2 -8.77 -20.86 4.45
CA SER A 2 -8.45 -19.61 5.15
C SER A 2 -9.14 -18.47 4.40
N ASP A 3 -9.98 -17.70 5.10
CA ASP A 3 -10.75 -16.61 4.49
C ASP A 3 -10.05 -15.27 4.77
N ILE A 4 -10.05 -14.39 3.77
CA ILE A 4 -9.60 -13.01 3.92
C ILE A 4 -10.67 -12.24 4.69
N TRP A 5 -10.23 -11.47 5.68
CA TRP A 5 -11.11 -10.52 6.33
C TRP A 5 -11.42 -9.35 5.38
N TRP A 6 -12.69 -9.11 5.22
CA TRP A 6 -13.23 -8.11 4.30
C TRP A 6 -14.38 -7.36 4.97
N GLN A 7 -14.32 -6.03 5.00
CA GLN A 7 -15.40 -5.20 5.53
C GLN A 7 -15.82 -4.18 4.48
N THR A 8 -17.12 -4.12 4.21
CA THR A 8 -17.71 -3.12 3.32
C THR A 8 -18.36 -2.01 4.14
N LYS A 9 -18.12 -0.75 3.79
CA LYS A 9 -18.69 0.45 4.40
C LYS A 9 -19.06 1.47 3.33
N GLY A 10 -20.09 2.29 3.62
CA GLY A 10 -20.53 3.34 2.69
C GLY A 10 -21.50 2.86 1.63
N GLU A 11 -22.12 3.80 0.94
CA GLU A 11 -23.21 3.57 -0.02
C GLU A 11 -22.99 4.32 -1.35
N GLY A 12 -21.75 4.72 -1.64
CA GLY A 12 -21.39 5.36 -2.92
C GLY A 12 -21.48 4.39 -4.09
N ASP A 13 -21.72 4.92 -5.27
CA ASP A 13 -21.87 4.18 -6.53
C ASP A 13 -20.57 3.54 -7.04
N ALA A 14 -19.42 4.08 -6.66
CA ALA A 14 -18.11 3.55 -7.03
C ALA A 14 -17.52 2.71 -5.89
N HIS A 15 -17.05 1.50 -6.22
CA HIS A 15 -16.33 0.63 -5.31
C HIS A 15 -14.86 1.06 -5.19
N LEU A 16 -14.36 1.20 -3.95
CA LEU A 16 -12.97 1.50 -3.63
C LEU A 16 -12.40 0.44 -2.68
N VAL A 17 -11.47 -0.37 -3.17
CA VAL A 17 -10.77 -1.39 -2.37
C VAL A 17 -9.49 -0.79 -1.80
N LEU A 18 -9.29 -0.91 -0.49
CA LEU A 18 -8.18 -0.33 0.26
C LEU A 18 -7.26 -1.44 0.81
N LEU A 19 -6.03 -1.50 0.31
CA LEU A 19 -5.01 -2.48 0.67
C LEU A 19 -3.88 -1.82 1.46
N HIS A 20 -3.66 -2.30 2.69
CA HIS A 20 -2.67 -1.75 3.63
C HIS A 20 -1.23 -2.16 3.31
N GLY A 21 -0.26 -1.56 4.02
CA GLY A 21 1.16 -1.84 3.90
C GLY A 21 1.64 -3.01 4.77
N TRP A 22 2.92 -3.32 4.64
CA TRP A 22 3.61 -4.39 5.37
C TRP A 22 3.52 -4.20 6.89
N GLY A 23 3.24 -5.29 7.61
CA GLY A 23 3.16 -5.33 9.07
C GLY A 23 1.89 -4.70 9.67
N LEU A 24 0.94 -4.24 8.84
CA LEU A 24 -0.23 -3.48 9.24
C LEU A 24 -1.53 -4.26 9.00
N ASN A 25 -2.65 -3.57 9.11
CA ASN A 25 -3.99 -4.07 8.84
C ASN A 25 -4.90 -2.92 8.38
N ALA A 26 -6.15 -3.23 8.03
CA ALA A 26 -7.08 -2.28 7.44
C ALA A 26 -7.49 -1.12 8.37
N GLN A 27 -7.23 -1.18 9.68
CA GLN A 27 -7.53 -0.06 10.60
C GLN A 27 -6.71 1.19 10.32
N VAL A 28 -5.61 1.09 9.57
CA VAL A 28 -4.85 2.27 9.14
C VAL A 28 -5.69 3.27 8.35
N TRP A 29 -6.79 2.81 7.74
CA TRP A 29 -7.70 3.61 6.92
C TRP A 29 -8.79 4.35 7.72
N ASP A 30 -8.90 4.12 9.04
CA ASP A 30 -9.95 4.71 9.87
C ASP A 30 -9.98 6.24 9.80
N CYS A 31 -8.81 6.88 9.63
CA CYS A 31 -8.68 8.33 9.54
C CYS A 31 -9.34 8.97 8.31
N ILE A 32 -9.60 8.20 7.24
CA ILE A 32 -10.24 8.67 6.00
C ILE A 32 -11.58 7.99 5.71
N THR A 33 -11.92 6.93 6.44
CA THR A 33 -13.11 6.11 6.18
C THR A 33 -14.40 6.93 6.29
N ALA A 34 -14.52 7.79 7.30
CA ALA A 34 -15.75 8.56 7.53
C ALA A 34 -16.06 9.49 6.35
N GLU A 35 -15.04 10.15 5.79
CA GLU A 35 -15.22 11.06 4.66
C GLU A 35 -15.47 10.30 3.37
N LEU A 36 -14.66 9.28 3.08
CA LEU A 36 -14.78 8.52 1.82
C LEU A 36 -16.06 7.69 1.74
N SER A 37 -16.61 7.21 2.87
CA SER A 37 -17.83 6.38 2.90
C SER A 37 -19.07 7.10 2.41
N SER A 38 -19.09 8.42 2.38
CA SER A 38 -20.18 9.21 1.78
C SER A 38 -20.13 9.26 0.25
N HIS A 39 -19.00 8.87 -0.34
CA HIS A 39 -18.76 8.97 -1.78
C HIS A 39 -18.49 7.63 -2.45
N PHE A 40 -18.04 6.64 -1.70
CA PHE A 40 -17.67 5.32 -2.21
C PHE A 40 -18.34 4.21 -1.41
N THR A 41 -18.54 3.07 -2.03
CA THR A 41 -18.64 1.80 -1.33
C THR A 41 -17.21 1.32 -1.05
N LEU A 42 -16.75 1.47 0.19
CA LEU A 42 -15.41 1.14 0.64
C LEU A 42 -15.28 -0.34 0.95
N HIS A 43 -14.20 -0.94 0.55
CA HIS A 43 -13.81 -2.31 0.88
C HIS A 43 -12.49 -2.29 1.63
N LEU A 44 -12.57 -2.50 2.94
CA LEU A 44 -11.41 -2.56 3.84
C LEU A 44 -10.93 -4.01 3.93
N VAL A 45 -9.68 -4.26 3.60
CA VAL A 45 -9.14 -5.63 3.46
C VAL A 45 -7.89 -5.78 4.31
N ASP A 46 -7.87 -6.84 5.12
CA ASP A 46 -6.61 -7.32 5.70
C ASP A 46 -5.96 -8.29 4.71
N LEU A 47 -4.74 -7.99 4.27
CA LEU A 47 -4.00 -8.85 3.35
C LEU A 47 -3.80 -10.26 3.92
N PRO A 48 -3.63 -11.31 3.09
CA PRO A 48 -3.44 -12.69 3.54
C PRO A 48 -2.31 -12.81 4.58
N GLY A 49 -2.62 -13.34 5.76
CA GLY A 49 -1.70 -13.49 6.88
C GLY A 49 -1.58 -12.27 7.79
N TYR A 50 -2.13 -11.12 7.41
CA TYR A 50 -2.12 -9.89 8.21
C TYR A 50 -3.45 -9.68 8.94
N GLY A 51 -3.39 -8.98 10.07
CA GLY A 51 -4.57 -8.59 10.83
C GLY A 51 -5.48 -9.78 11.17
N ARG A 52 -6.72 -9.72 10.68
CA ARG A 52 -7.76 -10.74 10.88
C ARG A 52 -7.77 -11.83 9.80
N SER A 53 -7.00 -11.66 8.71
CA SER A 53 -6.84 -12.65 7.63
C SER A 53 -5.83 -13.73 8.02
N ARG A 54 -6.23 -14.63 8.92
CA ARG A 54 -5.33 -15.63 9.52
C ARG A 54 -5.32 -16.95 8.75
N GLY A 55 -4.35 -17.79 9.09
CA GLY A 55 -4.23 -19.14 8.51
C GLY A 55 -3.53 -19.18 7.15
N PHE A 56 -2.98 -18.06 6.71
CA PHE A 56 -2.10 -17.99 5.55
C PHE A 56 -0.64 -18.06 5.98
N GLY A 57 0.18 -18.81 5.26
CA GLY A 57 1.63 -18.73 5.33
C GLY A 57 2.18 -17.61 4.46
N ALA A 58 3.50 -17.59 4.23
CA ALA A 58 4.12 -16.71 3.26
C ALA A 58 3.56 -16.95 1.86
N GLN A 59 3.23 -15.87 1.15
CA GLN A 59 2.69 -15.92 -0.20
C GLN A 59 3.53 -15.11 -1.16
N THR A 60 3.51 -15.50 -2.43
CA THR A 60 4.00 -14.66 -3.52
C THR A 60 3.05 -13.49 -3.76
N LEU A 61 3.52 -12.45 -4.45
CA LEU A 61 2.69 -11.31 -4.83
C LEU A 61 1.46 -11.75 -5.66
N ALA A 62 1.65 -12.66 -6.60
CA ALA A 62 0.57 -13.20 -7.44
C ALA A 62 -0.47 -13.97 -6.62
N GLN A 63 -0.05 -14.75 -5.62
CA GLN A 63 -0.96 -15.45 -4.72
C GLN A 63 -1.75 -14.50 -3.83
N MET A 64 -1.10 -13.46 -3.27
CA MET A 64 -1.81 -12.42 -2.51
C MET A 64 -2.88 -11.73 -3.36
N ALA A 65 -2.52 -11.31 -4.57
CA ALA A 65 -3.44 -10.67 -5.51
C ALA A 65 -4.64 -11.58 -5.83
N GLN A 66 -4.40 -12.85 -6.10
CA GLN A 66 -5.45 -13.83 -6.38
C GLN A 66 -6.40 -14.02 -5.18
N CYS A 67 -5.87 -14.14 -3.97
CA CYS A 67 -6.67 -14.28 -2.75
C CYS A 67 -7.59 -13.06 -2.55
N VAL A 68 -7.06 -11.84 -2.73
CA VAL A 68 -7.84 -10.61 -2.57
C VAL A 68 -8.90 -10.48 -3.67
N LEU A 69 -8.53 -10.78 -4.90
CA LEU A 69 -9.43 -10.68 -6.07
C LEU A 69 -10.62 -11.65 -5.97
N ALA A 70 -10.47 -12.79 -5.31
CA ALA A 70 -11.52 -13.81 -5.18
C ALA A 70 -12.78 -13.32 -4.44
N GLN A 71 -12.65 -12.34 -3.55
CA GLN A 71 -13.77 -11.76 -2.77
C GLN A 71 -14.18 -10.36 -3.25
N ALA A 72 -13.48 -9.83 -4.23
CA ALA A 72 -13.65 -8.47 -4.69
C ALA A 72 -14.96 -8.26 -5.48
N PRO A 73 -15.53 -7.04 -5.49
CA PRO A 73 -16.61 -6.68 -6.38
C PRO A 73 -16.20 -6.88 -7.85
N GLU A 74 -17.18 -6.95 -8.75
CA GLU A 74 -16.95 -7.20 -10.17
C GLU A 74 -15.95 -6.19 -10.77
N LYS A 75 -16.08 -4.93 -10.40
CA LYS A 75 -15.15 -3.86 -10.80
C LYS A 75 -14.98 -2.82 -9.71
N ALA A 76 -13.76 -2.34 -9.49
CA ALA A 76 -13.44 -1.36 -8.44
C ALA A 76 -12.25 -0.46 -8.80
N ILE A 77 -12.13 0.65 -8.10
CA ILE A 77 -10.88 1.39 -7.94
C ILE A 77 -10.03 0.60 -6.92
N TRP A 78 -8.82 0.26 -7.29
CA TRP A 78 -7.89 -0.46 -6.43
C TRP A 78 -6.83 0.48 -5.89
N LEU A 79 -6.88 0.71 -4.58
CA LEU A 79 -5.91 1.55 -3.88
C LEU A 79 -5.04 0.69 -2.98
N GLY A 80 -3.73 0.78 -3.18
CA GLY A 80 -2.77 0.08 -2.34
C GLY A 80 -1.68 1.00 -1.80
N TRP A 81 -1.44 0.90 -0.49
CA TRP A 81 -0.37 1.61 0.19
C TRP A 81 0.85 0.72 0.37
N SER A 82 2.03 1.20 -0.05
CA SER A 82 3.30 0.50 0.15
C SER A 82 3.25 -0.92 -0.46
N LEU A 83 3.41 -1.99 0.33
CA LEU A 83 3.23 -3.38 -0.12
C LEU A 83 1.85 -3.59 -0.79
N GLY A 84 0.80 -3.01 -0.22
CA GLY A 84 -0.55 -3.05 -0.81
C GLY A 84 -0.60 -2.45 -2.22
N GLY A 85 0.27 -1.49 -2.52
CA GLY A 85 0.42 -0.91 -3.86
C GLY A 85 0.96 -1.91 -4.89
N LEU A 86 1.88 -2.78 -4.48
CA LEU A 86 2.33 -3.89 -5.33
C LEU A 86 1.20 -4.91 -5.56
N VAL A 87 0.42 -5.22 -4.50
CA VAL A 87 -0.74 -6.13 -4.63
C VAL A 87 -1.79 -5.55 -5.58
N ALA A 88 -2.14 -4.26 -5.44
CA ALA A 88 -3.07 -3.58 -6.34
C ALA A 88 -2.56 -3.56 -7.79
N SER A 89 -1.26 -3.29 -7.98
CA SER A 89 -0.60 -3.31 -9.29
C SER A 89 -0.64 -4.72 -9.91
N GLN A 90 -0.39 -5.76 -9.12
CA GLN A 90 -0.46 -7.14 -9.58
C GLN A 90 -1.89 -7.53 -9.97
N ILE A 91 -2.91 -7.05 -9.25
CA ILE A 91 -4.33 -7.24 -9.62
C ILE A 91 -4.63 -6.56 -10.97
N ALA A 92 -4.14 -5.33 -11.16
CA ALA A 92 -4.34 -4.61 -12.42
C ALA A 92 -3.68 -5.30 -13.62
N LEU A 93 -2.57 -6.01 -13.40
CA LEU A 93 -1.91 -6.82 -14.44
C LEU A 93 -2.63 -8.14 -14.71
N GLN A 94 -3.15 -8.80 -13.67
CA GLN A 94 -3.80 -10.12 -13.79
C GLN A 94 -5.26 -10.04 -14.29
N ALA A 95 -5.98 -8.99 -13.91
CA ALA A 95 -7.41 -8.83 -14.18
C ALA A 95 -7.76 -7.35 -14.46
N PRO A 96 -7.22 -6.74 -15.53
CA PRO A 96 -7.43 -5.33 -15.84
C PRO A 96 -8.92 -4.98 -16.03
N GLU A 97 -9.75 -5.91 -16.47
CA GLU A 97 -11.21 -5.76 -16.59
C GLU A 97 -11.90 -5.54 -15.23
N ARG A 98 -11.29 -5.96 -14.14
CA ARG A 98 -11.76 -5.81 -12.75
C ARG A 98 -11.34 -4.46 -12.12
N VAL A 99 -10.61 -3.63 -12.86
CA VAL A 99 -9.98 -2.40 -12.37
C VAL A 99 -10.55 -1.19 -13.10
N SER A 100 -11.29 -0.32 -12.37
CA SER A 100 -11.75 0.98 -12.90
C SER A 100 -10.62 1.99 -12.94
N ALA A 101 -9.78 1.98 -11.91
CA ALA A 101 -8.56 2.76 -11.79
C ALA A 101 -7.60 2.08 -10.80
N LEU A 102 -6.31 2.27 -11.01
CA LEU A 102 -5.25 1.90 -10.06
C LEU A 102 -4.79 3.14 -9.30
N VAL A 103 -4.71 3.05 -7.98
CA VAL A 103 -4.11 4.08 -7.11
C VAL A 103 -3.02 3.46 -6.27
N THR A 104 -1.81 3.97 -6.40
CA THR A 104 -0.69 3.56 -5.53
C THR A 104 -0.32 4.70 -4.59
N VAL A 105 -0.15 4.39 -3.31
CA VAL A 105 0.18 5.36 -2.25
C VAL A 105 1.52 4.99 -1.65
N ALA A 106 2.49 5.89 -1.72
CA ALA A 106 3.83 5.66 -1.18
C ALA A 106 4.34 4.25 -1.55
N SER A 107 4.17 3.88 -2.82
CA SER A 107 4.55 2.58 -3.36
C SER A 107 5.47 2.74 -4.56
N SER A 108 6.24 1.72 -4.83
CA SER A 108 7.19 1.65 -5.95
C SER A 108 7.00 0.34 -6.70
N PRO A 109 7.09 0.32 -8.02
CA PRO A 109 7.10 -0.94 -8.78
C PRO A 109 8.33 -1.79 -8.49
N CYS A 110 9.39 -1.18 -7.95
CA CYS A 110 10.62 -1.82 -7.50
C CYS A 110 11.10 -1.10 -6.23
N PHE A 111 10.90 -1.70 -5.06
CA PHE A 111 11.30 -1.10 -3.79
C PHE A 111 12.81 -1.16 -3.54
N SER A 112 13.46 -2.18 -4.07
CA SER A 112 14.91 -2.38 -3.92
C SER A 112 15.68 -1.40 -4.81
N ALA A 113 16.69 -0.73 -4.24
CA ALA A 113 17.61 0.07 -5.03
C ALA A 113 18.37 -0.81 -6.03
N ARG A 114 18.49 -0.34 -7.26
CA ARG A 114 19.24 -0.98 -8.35
C ARG A 114 20.05 0.09 -9.09
N ASP A 115 20.88 -0.32 -10.06
CA ASP A 115 21.62 0.62 -10.91
C ASP A 115 20.64 1.65 -11.53
N ALA A 116 20.93 2.93 -11.32
CA ALA A 116 20.12 4.07 -11.76
C ALA A 116 18.67 4.11 -11.22
N TRP A 117 18.27 3.19 -10.32
CA TRP A 117 16.95 3.18 -9.70
C TRP A 117 17.02 3.44 -8.18
N PRO A 118 16.43 4.55 -7.69
CA PRO A 118 16.42 4.86 -6.26
C PRO A 118 15.42 3.95 -5.52
N GLY A 119 15.84 3.44 -4.38
CA GLY A 119 15.01 2.55 -3.56
C GLY A 119 15.67 2.25 -2.21
N ILE A 120 15.13 1.27 -1.51
CA ILE A 120 15.71 0.76 -0.27
C ILE A 120 16.92 -0.10 -0.62
N LYS A 121 18.06 0.16 0.02
CA LYS A 121 19.26 -0.66 -0.20
C LYS A 121 18.98 -2.13 0.16
N PRO A 122 19.38 -3.10 -0.66
CA PRO A 122 19.13 -4.53 -0.41
C PRO A 122 19.62 -5.00 0.97
N GLU A 123 20.74 -4.43 1.45
CA GLU A 123 21.30 -4.75 2.77
C GLU A 123 20.37 -4.29 3.92
N VAL A 124 19.62 -3.22 3.72
CA VAL A 124 18.64 -2.72 4.71
C VAL A 124 17.46 -3.68 4.81
N LEU A 125 16.92 -4.14 3.68
CA LEU A 125 15.84 -5.14 3.66
C LEU A 125 16.30 -6.48 4.25
N ALA A 126 17.50 -6.95 3.91
CA ALA A 126 18.10 -8.14 4.50
C ALA A 126 18.33 -8.00 6.00
N GLY A 127 18.72 -6.80 6.46
CA GLY A 127 18.85 -6.47 7.88
C GLY A 127 17.52 -6.57 8.63
N PHE A 128 16.42 -6.12 8.04
CA PHE A 128 15.07 -6.29 8.61
C PHE A 128 14.68 -7.77 8.70
N GLN A 129 14.94 -8.56 7.67
CA GLN A 129 14.66 -10.01 7.68
C GLN A 129 15.44 -10.72 8.80
N HIS A 130 16.70 -10.38 9.00
CA HIS A 130 17.51 -10.94 10.07
C HIS A 130 16.99 -10.53 11.46
N GLN A 131 16.70 -9.24 11.66
CA GLN A 131 16.17 -8.72 12.93
C GLN A 131 14.80 -9.29 13.30
N LEU A 132 13.93 -9.61 12.32
CA LEU A 132 12.65 -10.27 12.59
C LEU A 132 12.80 -11.60 13.32
N SER A 133 13.85 -12.36 13.03
CA SER A 133 14.11 -13.65 13.69
C SER A 133 14.64 -13.49 15.13
N GLU A 134 15.22 -12.33 15.47
CA GLU A 134 15.82 -12.06 16.78
C GLU A 134 14.87 -11.29 17.71
N ASP A 135 14.28 -10.20 17.23
CA ASP A 135 13.35 -9.34 17.97
C ASP A 135 12.27 -8.78 17.02
N PHE A 136 11.23 -9.55 16.89
CA PHE A 136 10.08 -9.30 16.04
C PHE A 136 9.39 -7.95 16.32
N GLN A 137 9.01 -7.70 17.57
CA GLN A 137 8.25 -6.50 17.93
C GLN A 137 9.06 -5.23 17.67
N ARG A 138 10.32 -5.22 18.08
CA ARG A 138 11.21 -4.09 17.87
C ARG A 138 11.47 -3.80 16.40
N THR A 139 11.55 -4.85 15.57
CA THR A 139 11.76 -4.69 14.13
C THR A 139 10.56 -4.02 13.46
N VAL A 140 9.33 -4.43 13.81
CA VAL A 140 8.12 -3.80 13.31
C VAL A 140 8.01 -2.35 13.80
N GLU A 141 8.24 -2.08 15.08
CA GLU A 141 8.24 -0.72 15.63
C GLU A 141 9.26 0.19 14.94
N ARG A 142 10.45 -0.32 14.63
CA ARG A 142 11.48 0.42 13.90
C ARG A 142 11.06 0.73 12.47
N PHE A 143 10.44 -0.23 11.79
CA PHE A 143 9.92 -0.03 10.44
C PHE A 143 8.81 1.03 10.41
N LEU A 144 7.90 1.02 11.41
CA LEU A 144 6.86 2.04 11.57
C LEU A 144 7.44 3.44 11.81
N ALA A 145 8.48 3.53 12.64
CA ALA A 145 9.14 4.80 12.90
C ALA A 145 9.77 5.40 11.62
N LEU A 146 10.33 4.57 10.75
CA LEU A 146 10.86 5.02 9.45
C LEU A 146 9.78 5.62 8.54
N GLN A 147 8.55 5.12 8.63
CA GLN A 147 7.44 5.58 7.78
C GLN A 147 6.99 7.01 8.07
N THR A 148 7.22 7.50 9.27
CA THR A 148 6.75 8.83 9.71
C THR A 148 7.87 9.86 9.87
N MET A 149 9.12 9.42 9.71
CA MET A 149 10.29 10.26 9.95
C MET A 149 10.33 11.46 8.99
N GLY A 150 10.53 12.66 9.57
CA GLY A 150 10.71 13.90 8.82
C GLY A 150 9.44 14.73 8.64
N SER A 151 8.24 14.21 8.89
CA SER A 151 7.01 15.02 8.86
C SER A 151 6.84 15.86 10.14
N ASP A 152 6.15 17.00 10.02
CA ASP A 152 5.81 17.86 11.18
C ASP A 152 4.91 17.12 12.18
N THR A 153 4.15 16.13 11.71
CA THR A 153 3.22 15.30 12.48
C THR A 153 3.79 13.92 12.85
N ALA A 154 5.09 13.68 12.62
CA ALA A 154 5.72 12.35 12.74
C ALA A 154 5.37 11.57 14.00
N ARG A 155 5.30 12.24 15.17
CA ARG A 155 4.95 11.58 16.45
C ARG A 155 3.47 11.14 16.49
N GLN A 156 2.57 11.95 15.94
CA GLN A 156 1.14 11.66 15.90
C GLN A 156 0.88 10.55 14.89
N ASP A 157 1.45 10.64 13.71
CA ASP A 157 1.35 9.66 12.64
C ASP A 157 1.87 8.28 13.12
N ALA A 158 3.04 8.26 13.78
CA ALA A 158 3.60 7.04 14.35
C ALA A 158 2.69 6.42 15.42
N ARG A 159 2.01 7.23 16.26
CA ARG A 159 1.05 6.73 17.24
C ARG A 159 -0.18 6.10 16.59
N LEU A 160 -0.73 6.72 15.54
CA LEU A 160 -1.86 6.17 14.79
C LEU A 160 -1.51 4.84 14.14
N LEU A 161 -0.39 4.76 13.44
CA LEU A 161 0.08 3.52 12.83
C LEU A 161 0.38 2.43 13.87
N LYS A 162 1.03 2.80 14.98
CA LYS A 162 1.31 1.88 16.09
C LYS A 162 0.01 1.38 16.73
N SER A 163 -0.97 2.25 16.93
CA SER A 163 -2.28 1.87 17.47
C SER A 163 -2.98 0.85 16.57
N ALA A 164 -2.99 1.07 15.26
CA ALA A 164 -3.56 0.14 14.30
C ALA A 164 -2.86 -1.25 14.33
N VAL A 165 -1.53 -1.27 14.44
CA VAL A 165 -0.77 -2.51 14.56
C VAL A 165 -1.09 -3.26 15.85
N LEU A 166 -1.06 -2.56 16.99
CA LEU A 166 -1.23 -3.17 18.32
C LEU A 166 -2.68 -3.54 18.65
N SER A 167 -3.65 -3.09 17.85
CA SER A 167 -5.07 -3.41 18.04
C SER A 167 -5.43 -4.87 17.73
N LEU A 168 -4.59 -5.55 16.97
CA LEU A 168 -4.76 -6.94 16.55
C LEU A 168 -3.48 -7.73 16.82
N ASP A 169 -3.62 -9.06 16.85
CA ASP A 169 -2.44 -9.90 16.95
C ASP A 169 -1.53 -9.72 15.72
N MET A 170 -0.25 -9.72 15.98
CA MET A 170 0.76 -9.54 14.95
C MET A 170 0.77 -10.70 13.93
N PRO A 171 1.11 -10.45 12.66
CA PRO A 171 1.37 -11.49 11.69
C PRO A 171 2.50 -12.42 12.14
N SER A 172 2.52 -13.66 11.64
CA SER A 172 3.64 -14.56 11.90
C SER A 172 4.94 -14.05 11.27
N THR A 173 6.07 -14.46 11.84
CA THR A 173 7.40 -14.16 11.27
C THR A 173 7.52 -14.63 9.81
N GLU A 174 6.92 -15.78 9.48
CA GLU A 174 6.88 -16.32 8.13
C GLU A 174 6.17 -15.35 7.15
N VAL A 175 5.00 -14.85 7.51
CA VAL A 175 4.22 -13.89 6.69
C VAL A 175 5.00 -12.59 6.51
N LEU A 176 5.59 -12.07 7.58
CA LEU A 176 6.37 -10.82 7.51
C LEU A 176 7.64 -10.98 6.66
N ASN A 177 8.34 -12.10 6.78
CA ASN A 177 9.49 -12.41 5.91
C ASN A 177 9.07 -12.54 4.45
N GLY A 178 7.93 -13.16 4.17
CA GLY A 178 7.35 -13.23 2.83
C GLY A 178 7.08 -11.84 2.24
N GLY A 179 6.50 -10.93 3.03
CA GLY A 179 6.29 -9.54 2.63
C GLY A 179 7.59 -8.78 2.35
N LEU A 180 8.61 -8.94 3.19
CA LEU A 180 9.94 -8.34 2.95
C LEU A 180 10.62 -8.93 1.70
N GLU A 181 10.44 -10.22 1.43
CA GLU A 181 10.97 -10.85 0.22
C GLU A 181 10.31 -10.28 -1.04
N ILE A 182 8.99 -10.02 -1.00
CA ILE A 182 8.29 -9.32 -2.09
C ILE A 182 8.90 -7.93 -2.31
N LEU A 183 9.06 -7.12 -1.24
CA LEU A 183 9.66 -5.79 -1.34
C LEU A 183 11.09 -5.81 -1.89
N LYS A 184 11.85 -6.87 -1.60
CA LYS A 184 13.24 -7.04 -2.02
C LYS A 184 13.37 -7.48 -3.48
N THR A 185 12.48 -8.34 -3.96
CA THR A 185 12.68 -9.06 -5.24
C THR A 185 11.78 -8.61 -6.37
N VAL A 186 10.58 -8.09 -6.06
CA VAL A 186 9.58 -7.73 -7.08
C VAL A 186 10.02 -6.49 -7.87
N ASP A 187 9.85 -6.56 -9.19
CA ASP A 187 10.09 -5.49 -10.14
C ASP A 187 9.00 -5.52 -11.21
N LEU A 188 8.06 -4.58 -11.13
CA LEU A 188 6.93 -4.45 -12.05
C LEU A 188 7.09 -3.26 -13.03
N ARG A 189 8.28 -2.69 -13.14
CA ARG A 189 8.50 -1.46 -13.92
C ARG A 189 8.13 -1.63 -15.38
N GLU A 190 8.50 -2.75 -15.98
CA GLU A 190 8.24 -3.04 -17.39
C GLU A 190 6.80 -3.47 -17.64
N GLU A 191 6.23 -4.34 -16.78
CA GLU A 191 4.88 -4.85 -16.95
C GLU A 191 3.84 -3.74 -16.85
N LEU A 192 4.03 -2.77 -15.95
CA LEU A 192 3.11 -1.65 -15.76
C LEU A 192 3.13 -0.61 -16.90
N GLN A 193 4.14 -0.61 -17.77
CA GLN A 193 4.17 0.29 -18.94
C GLN A 193 3.01 0.08 -19.91
N ASN A 194 2.49 -1.13 -19.95
CA ASN A 194 1.42 -1.50 -20.89
C ASN A 194 0.01 -1.35 -20.30
N LEU A 195 -0.11 -0.79 -19.09
CA LEU A 195 -1.39 -0.57 -18.44
C LEU A 195 -2.17 0.54 -19.15
N SER A 196 -3.34 0.19 -19.69
CA SER A 196 -4.23 1.11 -20.43
C SER A 196 -5.45 1.54 -19.60
N LEU A 197 -5.30 1.66 -18.28
CA LEU A 197 -6.35 2.10 -17.36
C LEU A 197 -5.91 3.36 -16.60
N PRO A 198 -6.86 4.15 -16.04
CA PRO A 198 -6.53 5.29 -15.20
C PRO A 198 -5.61 4.89 -14.05
N PHE A 199 -4.46 5.56 -13.93
CA PHE A 199 -3.46 5.27 -12.92
C PHE A 199 -3.02 6.54 -12.19
N LEU A 200 -3.32 6.63 -10.88
CA LEU A 200 -2.91 7.72 -9.99
C LEU A 200 -1.87 7.23 -9.00
N ARG A 201 -0.77 7.97 -8.89
CA ARG A 201 0.34 7.68 -7.99
C ARG A 201 0.49 8.79 -6.95
N LEU A 202 0.37 8.47 -5.66
CA LEU A 202 0.40 9.42 -4.55
C LEU A 202 1.67 9.21 -3.71
N TYR A 203 2.42 10.28 -3.45
CA TYR A 203 3.71 10.21 -2.76
C TYR A 203 3.83 11.25 -1.65
N GLY A 204 4.60 10.92 -0.61
CA GLY A 204 5.09 11.90 0.36
C GLY A 204 6.46 12.44 -0.06
N HIS A 205 6.64 13.76 0.00
CA HIS A 205 7.92 14.40 -0.32
C HIS A 205 9.06 13.98 0.61
N LEU A 206 8.73 13.67 1.86
CA LEU A 206 9.66 13.30 2.94
C LEU A 206 9.78 11.79 3.13
N ASP A 207 9.22 10.99 2.21
CA ASP A 207 9.24 9.54 2.28
C ASP A 207 10.67 8.99 2.17
N GLY A 208 11.13 8.31 3.23
CA GLY A 208 12.46 7.68 3.29
C GLY A 208 12.49 6.26 2.72
N LEU A 209 11.33 5.62 2.51
CA LEU A 209 11.21 4.26 1.97
C LEU A 209 10.99 4.27 0.45
N VAL A 210 10.20 5.22 -0.04
CA VAL A 210 9.94 5.44 -1.47
C VAL A 210 10.45 6.84 -1.83
N PRO A 211 11.71 6.96 -2.26
CA PRO A 211 12.30 8.26 -2.52
C PRO A 211 11.59 9.00 -3.65
N ARG A 212 11.25 10.28 -3.45
CA ARG A 212 10.60 11.13 -4.47
C ARG A 212 11.32 11.16 -5.82
N LYS A 213 12.60 10.79 -5.84
CA LYS A 213 13.41 10.70 -7.06
C LYS A 213 12.88 9.66 -8.07
N ILE A 214 12.05 8.70 -7.64
CA ILE A 214 11.41 7.76 -8.57
C ILE A 214 10.31 8.42 -9.40
N VAL A 215 9.69 9.51 -8.91
CA VAL A 215 8.51 10.11 -9.54
C VAL A 215 8.81 10.56 -10.97
N PRO A 216 9.84 11.41 -11.24
CA PRO A 216 10.14 11.81 -12.61
C PRO A 216 10.54 10.64 -13.51
N LEU A 217 11.16 9.58 -12.97
CA LEU A 217 11.48 8.38 -13.74
C LEU A 217 10.22 7.64 -14.17
N LEU A 218 9.23 7.55 -13.26
CA LEU A 218 7.93 6.93 -13.55
C LEU A 218 7.05 7.81 -14.44
N ASP A 219 7.12 9.13 -14.32
CA ASP A 219 6.41 10.05 -15.22
C ASP A 219 6.90 9.88 -16.69
N GLU A 220 8.19 9.65 -16.85
CA GLU A 220 8.79 9.33 -18.18
C GLU A 220 8.40 7.94 -18.68
N MET A 221 8.45 6.92 -17.80
CA MET A 221 8.12 5.53 -18.15
C MET A 221 6.63 5.32 -18.39
N TRP A 222 5.77 6.03 -17.65
CA TRP A 222 4.31 5.87 -17.65
C TRP A 222 3.59 7.22 -17.89
N PRO A 223 3.75 7.82 -19.06
CA PRO A 223 3.28 9.17 -19.34
C PRO A 223 1.75 9.35 -19.28
N ALA A 224 1.00 8.25 -19.34
CA ALA A 224 -0.46 8.25 -19.18
C ALA A 224 -0.90 8.24 -17.69
N SER A 225 0.01 8.02 -16.74
CA SER A 225 -0.30 8.04 -15.33
C SER A 225 -0.20 9.46 -14.75
N GLU A 226 -0.99 9.73 -13.70
CA GLU A 226 -0.91 10.99 -12.96
C GLU A 226 -0.13 10.78 -11.64
N SER A 227 0.64 11.80 -11.22
CA SER A 227 1.35 11.77 -9.93
C SER A 227 1.04 12.99 -9.08
N ILE A 228 0.90 12.80 -7.75
CA ILE A 228 0.75 13.86 -6.75
C ILE A 228 1.78 13.63 -5.66
N ILE A 229 2.53 14.69 -5.31
CA ILE A 229 3.48 14.69 -4.20
C ILE A 229 2.96 15.61 -3.10
N PHE A 230 2.69 15.07 -1.91
CA PHE A 230 2.30 15.85 -0.73
C PHE A 230 3.55 16.46 -0.07
N PRO A 231 3.70 17.81 -0.04
CA PRO A 231 4.98 18.46 0.27
C PRO A 231 5.54 18.16 1.68
N LYS A 232 4.67 17.95 2.66
CA LYS A 232 5.05 17.73 4.07
C LYS A 232 4.73 16.32 4.57
N ALA A 233 4.32 15.43 3.70
CA ALA A 233 4.02 14.05 4.04
C ALA A 233 5.27 13.15 3.94
N ALA A 234 5.33 12.15 4.80
CA ALA A 234 6.25 11.02 4.70
C ALA A 234 5.56 9.83 4.01
N HIS A 235 5.73 8.60 4.49
CA HIS A 235 5.24 7.37 3.86
C HIS A 235 3.72 7.14 3.95
N ALA A 236 3.02 7.86 4.83
CA ALA A 236 1.56 7.73 5.03
C ALA A 236 0.84 9.08 4.82
N PRO A 237 0.74 9.59 3.58
CA PRO A 237 0.11 10.88 3.30
C PRO A 237 -1.38 10.93 3.69
N PHE A 238 -2.09 9.80 3.69
CA PHE A 238 -3.49 9.71 4.14
C PHE A 238 -3.65 9.92 5.66
N VAL A 239 -2.59 9.71 6.45
CA VAL A 239 -2.58 9.98 7.90
C VAL A 239 -2.26 11.45 8.17
N SER A 240 -1.20 11.97 7.55
CA SER A 240 -0.71 13.33 7.79
C SER A 240 -1.51 14.41 7.07
N HIS A 241 -2.13 14.08 5.93
CA HIS A 241 -2.87 15.01 5.06
C HIS A 241 -4.21 14.40 4.62
N PRO A 242 -5.09 13.96 5.55
CA PRO A 242 -6.28 13.19 5.21
C PRO A 242 -7.21 13.93 4.24
N GLN A 243 -7.46 15.23 4.44
CA GLN A 243 -8.35 16.01 3.57
C GLN A 243 -7.82 16.07 2.13
N ALA A 244 -6.58 16.50 1.94
CA ALA A 244 -5.99 16.62 0.60
C ALA A 244 -5.87 15.24 -0.09
N PHE A 245 -5.70 14.18 0.69
CA PHE A 245 -5.70 12.81 0.18
C PHE A 245 -7.09 12.39 -0.31
N CYS A 246 -8.15 12.65 0.47
CA CYS A 246 -9.53 12.39 0.07
C CYS A 246 -9.92 13.22 -1.16
N ASP A 247 -9.56 14.50 -1.21
CA ASP A 247 -9.81 15.38 -2.36
C ASP A 247 -9.19 14.82 -3.65
N ALA A 248 -7.97 14.27 -3.59
CA ALA A 248 -7.32 13.62 -4.73
C ALA A 248 -8.10 12.39 -5.25
N LEU A 249 -8.65 11.57 -4.34
CA LEU A 249 -9.48 10.41 -4.72
C LEU A 249 -10.82 10.83 -5.31
N LEU A 250 -11.45 11.88 -4.77
CA LEU A 250 -12.70 12.43 -5.30
C LEU A 250 -12.49 13.03 -6.69
N ALA A 251 -11.36 13.72 -6.92
CA ALA A 251 -10.99 14.23 -8.22
C ALA A 251 -10.75 13.11 -9.25
N LEU A 252 -10.14 11.99 -8.83
CA LEU A 252 -10.02 10.80 -9.68
C LEU A 252 -11.39 10.22 -10.02
N LYS A 253 -12.26 10.01 -9.01
CA LYS A 253 -13.62 9.49 -9.22
C LYS A 253 -14.40 10.30 -10.24
N ALA A 254 -14.28 11.63 -10.20
CA ALA A 254 -14.98 12.52 -11.12
C ALA A 254 -14.54 12.41 -12.59
N LYS A 255 -13.41 11.75 -12.86
CA LYS A 255 -12.87 11.51 -14.21
C LYS A 255 -13.24 10.12 -14.77
N LEU A 256 -13.78 9.21 -13.94
CA LEU A 256 -14.14 7.84 -14.30
C LEU A 256 -15.58 7.72 -14.77
#